data_c61ecde1ca211447aa4b485388a315ee
#
_entry.id   c61ecde1ca211447aa4b485388a315ee
#
_cell.length_a   1.000
_cell.length_b   1.000
_cell.length_c   1.000
_cell.angle_alpha   90.00
_cell.angle_beta   90.00
_cell.angle_gamma   90.00
#
_symmetry.space_group_name_H-M   'P 1'
#
loop_
_entity.id
_entity.type
_entity.pdbx_description
1 polymer ?
#
loop_
_entity_poly.entity_id
_entity_poly.type
_entity_poly.pdbx_seq_one_letter_code
_entity_poly.pdbx_strand_id
1 'polypeptide(L)'
;CVTWTCGHLCTLKEPNDYTDHWKSWSLGALPMIPQRFGIKLIDDTGIKRQFHVIETLIREADEVINCGDAGQEGELIQRWVMQKAGAKCPVKRLWISSLTEEAIREGFNHLEDASKFQKLYEAGLCRAIGDWLLGMNATRLYSLKYGGGYGRDRKILSIGRVQTPTLALIVNRQNEIENFKPEQS
;
A
#
# COMPACT_ATOMS: atom_id res chain seq x y z
N CYS A 1 -4.42 -13.90 23.03
CA CYS A 1 -5.51 -13.77 22.04
C CYS A 1 -4.94 -13.75 20.64
N VAL A 2 -5.68 -14.17 19.61
CA VAL A 2 -5.28 -14.12 18.19
C VAL A 2 -6.30 -13.29 17.44
N THR A 3 -5.80 -12.35 16.63
CA THR A 3 -6.59 -11.57 15.68
C THR A 3 -5.86 -11.47 14.35
N TRP A 4 -6.48 -10.92 13.32
CA TRP A 4 -5.95 -10.93 11.96
C TRP A 4 -6.27 -9.65 11.19
N THR A 5 -5.52 -9.42 10.12
CA THR A 5 -5.82 -8.45 9.08
C THR A 5 -6.13 -9.21 7.78
N CYS A 6 -7.22 -8.85 7.10
CA CYS A 6 -7.54 -9.40 5.77
C CYS A 6 -6.93 -8.50 4.68
N GLY A 7 -5.60 -8.40 4.62
CA GLY A 7 -4.90 -7.42 3.80
C GLY A 7 -4.80 -6.05 4.49
N HIS A 8 -4.79 -4.97 3.69
CA HIS A 8 -4.67 -3.60 4.22
C HIS A 8 -5.92 -3.15 4.96
N LEU A 9 -5.80 -2.77 6.22
CA LEU A 9 -6.82 -2.02 6.96
C LEU A 9 -6.56 -0.51 6.90
N CYS A 10 -5.30 -0.11 6.68
CA CYS A 10 -4.88 1.28 6.56
C CYS A 10 -4.36 1.56 5.17
N THR A 11 -4.48 2.82 4.75
CA THR A 11 -3.89 3.36 3.52
C THR A 11 -3.27 4.72 3.79
N LEU A 12 -2.43 5.21 2.89
CA LEU A 12 -2.00 6.60 2.93
C LEU A 12 -3.22 7.52 2.76
N LYS A 13 -3.16 8.68 3.38
CA LYS A 13 -4.17 9.74 3.19
C LYS A 13 -4.25 10.13 1.73
N GLU A 14 -5.46 10.47 1.27
CA GLU A 14 -5.70 10.99 -0.06
C GLU A 14 -5.40 12.49 -0.15
N PRO A 15 -5.24 13.06 -1.35
CA PRO A 15 -4.93 14.48 -1.51
C PRO A 15 -5.85 15.43 -0.74
N ASN A 16 -7.16 15.16 -0.75
CA ASN A 16 -8.16 15.94 -0.04
C ASN A 16 -8.12 15.83 1.49
N ASP A 17 -7.45 14.80 2.03
CA ASP A 17 -7.21 14.67 3.48
C ASP A 17 -6.11 15.62 3.99
N TYR A 18 -5.33 16.24 3.07
CA TYR A 18 -4.27 17.17 3.41
C TYR A 18 -4.70 18.65 3.25
N THR A 19 -5.42 18.94 2.17
CA THR A 19 -5.90 20.31 1.88
C THR A 19 -7.06 20.30 0.89
N ASP A 20 -8.01 21.22 1.08
CA ASP A 20 -9.12 21.42 0.15
C ASP A 20 -8.65 21.85 -1.25
N HIS A 21 -7.47 22.48 -1.35
CA HIS A 21 -6.87 22.86 -2.64
C HIS A 21 -6.63 21.64 -3.55
N TRP A 22 -6.37 20.47 -2.97
CA TRP A 22 -6.16 19.23 -3.74
C TRP A 22 -7.44 18.42 -3.98
N LYS A 23 -8.59 18.91 -3.52
CA LYS A 23 -9.88 18.24 -3.73
C LYS A 23 -10.29 18.29 -5.21
N SER A 24 -10.16 19.44 -5.85
CA SER A 24 -10.45 19.61 -7.27
C SER A 24 -9.21 19.33 -8.13
N TRP A 25 -9.45 18.77 -9.32
CA TRP A 25 -8.37 18.50 -10.26
C TRP A 25 -8.07 19.75 -11.09
N SER A 26 -6.91 20.32 -10.91
CA SER A 26 -6.40 21.44 -11.70
C SER A 26 -4.90 21.32 -11.88
N LEU A 27 -4.36 21.87 -12.97
CA LEU A 27 -2.91 21.92 -13.21
C LEU A 27 -2.19 22.77 -12.14
N GLY A 28 -2.84 23.81 -11.64
CA GLY A 28 -2.28 24.67 -10.60
C GLY A 28 -2.17 24.01 -9.21
N ALA A 29 -2.84 22.85 -9.02
CA ALA A 29 -2.73 22.08 -7.78
C ALA A 29 -1.56 21.06 -7.82
N LEU A 30 -0.86 20.95 -8.93
CA LEU A 30 0.27 20.03 -9.12
C LEU A 30 1.61 20.77 -9.01
N PRO A 31 2.66 20.13 -8.48
CA PRO A 31 2.67 18.79 -7.89
C PRO A 31 2.07 18.74 -6.47
N MET A 32 1.36 17.67 -6.15
CA MET A 32 0.88 17.41 -4.81
C MET A 32 1.96 16.66 -4.03
N ILE A 33 2.59 17.34 -3.10
CA ILE A 33 3.68 16.80 -2.26
C ILE A 33 3.36 17.15 -0.80
N PRO A 34 2.79 16.21 -0.02
CA PRO A 34 2.56 16.45 1.40
C PRO A 34 3.87 16.66 2.14
N GLN A 35 3.92 17.61 3.07
CA GLN A 35 5.08 17.81 3.94
C GLN A 35 5.34 16.57 4.82
N ARG A 36 4.28 15.87 5.20
CA ARG A 36 4.33 14.63 5.97
C ARG A 36 3.22 13.71 5.51
N PHE A 37 3.58 12.47 5.16
CA PHE A 37 2.59 11.46 4.83
C PHE A 37 1.90 10.93 6.10
N GLY A 38 0.60 10.80 6.04
CA GLY A 38 -0.23 10.23 7.08
C GLY A 38 -0.98 9.00 6.60
N ILE A 39 -1.43 8.20 7.53
CA ILE A 39 -2.26 7.00 7.28
C ILE A 39 -3.68 7.24 7.77
N LYS A 40 -4.63 6.57 7.11
CA LYS A 40 -6.04 6.51 7.52
C LYS A 40 -6.57 5.09 7.39
N LEU A 41 -7.63 4.77 8.13
CA LEU A 41 -8.39 3.54 7.88
C LEU A 41 -9.06 3.62 6.51
N ILE A 42 -9.11 2.49 5.83
CA ILE A 42 -9.91 2.34 4.61
C ILE A 42 -11.37 2.49 5.00
N ASP A 43 -12.14 3.25 4.21
CA ASP A 43 -13.53 3.56 4.48
C ASP A 43 -14.44 2.39 4.06
N ASP A 44 -14.37 1.31 4.85
CA ASP A 44 -15.17 0.10 4.71
C ASP A 44 -15.68 -0.34 6.09
N THR A 45 -16.93 -0.76 6.17
CA THR A 45 -17.59 -1.12 7.43
C THR A 45 -16.97 -2.37 8.07
N GLY A 46 -16.60 -3.36 7.25
CA GLY A 46 -15.96 -4.60 7.72
C GLY A 46 -14.56 -4.31 8.26
N ILE A 47 -13.80 -3.49 7.54
CA ILE A 47 -12.45 -3.05 7.94
C ILE A 47 -12.51 -2.28 9.26
N LYS A 48 -13.44 -1.33 9.40
CA LYS A 48 -13.62 -0.56 10.63
C LYS A 48 -13.97 -1.45 11.82
N ARG A 49 -14.86 -2.44 11.60
CA ARG A 49 -15.22 -3.41 12.64
C ARG A 49 -14.00 -4.24 13.08
N GLN A 50 -13.26 -4.79 12.12
CA GLN A 50 -12.07 -5.59 12.39
C GLN A 50 -10.98 -4.75 13.08
N PHE A 51 -10.78 -3.52 12.63
CA PHE A 51 -9.84 -2.61 13.27
C PHE A 51 -10.21 -2.32 14.73
N HIS A 52 -11.50 -2.12 15.03
CA HIS A 52 -11.96 -1.89 16.40
C HIS A 52 -11.65 -3.07 17.33
N VAL A 53 -11.80 -4.31 16.84
CA VAL A 53 -11.39 -5.51 17.57
C VAL A 53 -9.90 -5.48 17.88
N ILE A 54 -9.07 -5.20 16.87
CA ILE A 54 -7.61 -5.13 17.02
C ILE A 54 -7.21 -4.01 18.00
N GLU A 55 -7.81 -2.84 17.87
CA GLU A 55 -7.54 -1.69 18.74
C GLU A 55 -7.86 -2.01 20.20
N THR A 56 -8.99 -2.67 20.45
CA THR A 56 -9.39 -3.09 21.80
C THR A 56 -8.38 -4.08 22.39
N LEU A 57 -7.99 -5.09 21.62
CA LEU A 57 -7.02 -6.10 22.07
C LEU A 57 -5.63 -5.50 22.32
N ILE A 58 -5.18 -4.56 21.48
CA ILE A 58 -3.88 -3.89 21.64
C ILE A 58 -3.83 -3.03 22.91
N ARG A 59 -4.95 -2.39 23.30
CA ARG A 59 -5.01 -1.60 24.54
C ARG A 59 -4.78 -2.42 25.82
N GLU A 60 -5.17 -3.68 25.77
CA GLU A 60 -5.10 -4.60 26.91
C GLU A 60 -3.88 -5.52 26.85
N ALA A 61 -3.10 -5.46 25.77
CA ALA A 61 -1.98 -6.36 25.56
C ALA A 61 -0.72 -5.91 26.31
N ASP A 62 -0.09 -6.83 27.02
CA ASP A 62 1.24 -6.67 27.61
C ASP A 62 2.35 -6.76 26.55
N GLU A 63 2.13 -7.55 25.50
CA GLU A 63 3.01 -7.75 24.36
C GLU A 63 2.21 -8.09 23.10
N VAL A 64 2.68 -7.66 21.93
CA VAL A 64 2.12 -8.02 20.63
C VAL A 64 3.13 -8.86 19.84
N ILE A 65 2.67 -9.98 19.30
CA ILE A 65 3.46 -10.79 18.36
C ILE A 65 2.94 -10.52 16.95
N ASN A 66 3.75 -9.88 16.14
CA ASN A 66 3.47 -9.64 14.74
C ASN A 66 3.75 -10.91 13.92
N CYS A 67 2.68 -11.56 13.44
CA CYS A 67 2.72 -12.76 12.62
C CYS A 67 2.40 -12.48 11.15
N GLY A 68 2.50 -11.25 10.68
CA GLY A 68 2.28 -10.90 9.27
C GLY A 68 3.30 -11.58 8.34
N ASP A 69 3.00 -11.58 7.05
CA ASP A 69 3.86 -12.21 6.04
C ASP A 69 5.31 -11.72 6.12
N ALA A 70 6.25 -12.63 5.85
CA ALA A 70 7.68 -12.34 5.85
C ALA A 70 8.06 -11.55 4.58
N GLY A 71 7.90 -10.22 4.62
CA GLY A 71 8.18 -9.34 3.50
C GLY A 71 7.85 -7.87 3.80
N GLN A 72 8.21 -6.99 2.86
CA GLN A 72 7.97 -5.54 2.99
C GLN A 72 6.50 -5.20 3.17
N GLU A 73 5.62 -5.87 2.43
CA GLU A 73 4.19 -5.61 2.44
C GLU A 73 3.56 -6.05 3.76
N GLY A 74 3.88 -7.27 4.22
CA GLY A 74 3.39 -7.77 5.51
C GLY A 74 3.85 -6.90 6.68
N GLU A 75 5.10 -6.44 6.65
CA GLU A 75 5.64 -5.53 7.66
C GLU A 75 4.91 -4.18 7.64
N LEU A 76 4.65 -3.61 6.46
CA LEU A 76 3.94 -2.35 6.28
C LEU A 76 2.50 -2.43 6.81
N ILE A 77 1.76 -3.47 6.41
CA ILE A 77 0.37 -3.69 6.82
C ILE A 77 0.26 -3.73 8.35
N GLN A 78 1.06 -4.58 8.98
CA GLN A 78 0.97 -4.80 10.42
C GLN A 78 1.40 -3.57 11.21
N ARG A 79 2.49 -2.90 10.82
CA ARG A 79 2.94 -1.70 11.51
C ARG A 79 1.98 -0.53 11.39
N TRP A 80 1.34 -0.34 10.24
CA TRP A 80 0.32 0.69 10.09
C TRP A 80 -0.88 0.45 11.00
N VAL A 81 -1.31 -0.81 11.13
CA VAL A 81 -2.41 -1.17 12.02
C VAL A 81 -2.03 -0.94 13.48
N MET A 82 -0.86 -1.39 13.93
CA MET A 82 -0.36 -1.17 15.28
C MET A 82 -0.19 0.32 15.59
N GLN A 83 0.38 1.09 14.65
CA GLN A 83 0.52 2.54 14.77
C GLN A 83 -0.83 3.23 14.90
N LYS A 84 -1.81 2.84 14.08
CA LYS A 84 -3.16 3.42 14.09
C LYS A 84 -3.92 3.07 15.37
N ALA A 85 -3.73 1.86 15.89
CA ALA A 85 -4.30 1.39 17.16
C ALA A 85 -3.59 1.99 18.38
N GLY A 86 -2.45 2.67 18.19
CA GLY A 86 -1.71 3.30 19.28
C GLY A 86 -0.99 2.31 20.20
N ALA A 87 -0.47 1.21 19.65
CA ALA A 87 0.31 0.22 20.37
C ALA A 87 1.49 0.86 21.11
N LYS A 88 1.59 0.60 22.42
CA LYS A 88 2.68 1.09 23.30
C LYS A 88 3.46 -0.05 23.94
N CYS A 89 2.93 -1.26 23.90
CA CYS A 89 3.57 -2.46 24.42
C CYS A 89 4.72 -2.93 23.52
N PRO A 90 5.64 -3.76 24.03
CA PRO A 90 6.67 -4.41 23.24
C PRO A 90 6.07 -5.21 22.08
N VAL A 91 6.77 -5.20 20.93
CA VAL A 91 6.35 -5.96 19.76
C VAL A 91 7.44 -6.95 19.40
N LYS A 92 7.08 -8.23 19.33
CA LYS A 92 7.90 -9.31 18.81
C LYS A 92 7.47 -9.66 17.39
N ARG A 93 8.39 -10.25 16.64
CA ARG A 93 8.17 -10.64 15.25
C ARG A 93 8.34 -12.14 15.08
N LEU A 94 7.30 -12.80 14.63
CA LEU A 94 7.38 -14.15 14.10
C LEU A 94 7.80 -14.06 12.62
N TRP A 95 9.01 -14.50 12.32
CA TRP A 95 9.56 -14.48 10.96
C TRP A 95 9.71 -15.90 10.44
N ILE A 96 8.77 -16.34 9.62
CA ILE A 96 8.77 -17.68 9.02
C ILE A 96 8.43 -17.59 7.52
N SER A 97 8.99 -18.49 6.73
CA SER A 97 8.73 -18.64 5.29
C SER A 97 7.88 -19.87 4.95
N SER A 98 7.57 -20.68 5.94
CA SER A 98 6.75 -21.90 5.80
C SER A 98 5.65 -21.89 6.86
N LEU A 99 4.47 -22.42 6.52
CA LEU A 99 3.31 -22.55 7.40
C LEU A 99 3.11 -23.98 7.90
N THR A 100 4.15 -24.84 7.85
CA THR A 100 4.11 -26.14 8.48
C THR A 100 4.06 -26.02 10.00
N GLU A 101 3.50 -26.99 10.68
CA GLU A 101 3.39 -26.97 12.14
C GLU A 101 4.77 -26.86 12.80
N GLU A 102 5.76 -27.57 12.29
CA GLU A 102 7.14 -27.53 12.78
C GLU A 102 7.73 -26.11 12.65
N ALA A 103 7.59 -25.48 11.46
CA ALA A 103 8.11 -24.14 11.22
C ALA A 103 7.44 -23.09 12.11
N ILE A 104 6.13 -23.23 12.35
CA ILE A 104 5.39 -22.33 13.26
C ILE A 104 5.88 -22.51 14.69
N ARG A 105 6.00 -23.75 15.19
CA ARG A 105 6.51 -24.02 16.55
C ARG A 105 7.92 -23.51 16.75
N GLU A 106 8.79 -23.78 15.81
CA GLU A 106 10.18 -23.29 15.82
C GLU A 106 10.24 -21.76 15.80
N GLY A 107 9.43 -21.12 14.96
CA GLY A 107 9.37 -19.68 14.88
C GLY A 107 8.91 -19.02 16.18
N PHE A 108 7.94 -19.61 16.89
CA PHE A 108 7.51 -19.12 18.21
C PHE A 108 8.56 -19.30 19.30
N ASN A 109 9.45 -20.30 19.17
CA ASN A 109 10.59 -20.47 20.07
C ASN A 109 11.70 -19.44 19.80
N HIS A 110 11.73 -18.82 18.61
CA HIS A 110 12.76 -17.88 18.15
C HIS A 110 12.16 -16.56 17.69
N LEU A 111 11.29 -15.95 18.51
CA LEU A 111 10.71 -14.64 18.22
C LEU A 111 11.80 -13.57 18.17
N GLU A 112 11.76 -12.78 17.12
CA GLU A 112 12.68 -11.67 16.88
C GLU A 112 12.15 -10.36 17.47
N ASP A 113 13.05 -9.44 17.80
CA ASP A 113 12.66 -8.08 18.14
C ASP A 113 12.20 -7.32 16.89
N ALA A 114 11.07 -6.63 16.97
CA ALA A 114 10.50 -5.91 15.82
C ALA A 114 11.43 -4.82 15.26
N SER A 115 12.37 -4.31 16.06
CA SER A 115 13.35 -3.29 15.62
C SER A 115 14.29 -3.81 14.53
N LYS A 116 14.59 -5.10 14.49
CA LYS A 116 15.39 -5.74 13.42
C LYS A 116 14.82 -5.49 12.01
N PHE A 117 13.52 -5.34 11.91
CA PHE A 117 12.79 -5.17 10.66
C PHE A 117 12.49 -3.70 10.31
N GLN A 118 13.11 -2.76 11.01
CA GLN A 118 12.87 -1.33 10.80
C GLN A 118 13.20 -0.90 9.37
N LYS A 119 14.33 -1.31 8.82
CA LYS A 119 14.73 -0.99 7.44
C LYS A 119 13.79 -1.61 6.41
N LEU A 120 13.26 -2.79 6.69
CA LEU A 120 12.28 -3.45 5.81
C LEU A 120 10.96 -2.68 5.79
N TYR A 121 10.48 -2.23 6.93
CA TYR A 121 9.33 -1.34 7.05
C TYR A 121 9.54 -0.03 6.28
N GLU A 122 10.69 0.61 6.48
CA GLU A 122 11.04 1.86 5.79
C GLU A 122 11.07 1.68 4.27
N ALA A 123 11.60 0.56 3.78
CA ALA A 123 11.58 0.23 2.35
C ALA A 123 10.14 0.07 1.82
N GLY A 124 9.28 -0.61 2.55
CA GLY A 124 7.85 -0.72 2.23
C GLY A 124 7.13 0.63 2.24
N LEU A 125 7.42 1.46 3.24
CA LEU A 125 6.87 2.82 3.35
C LEU A 125 7.33 3.72 2.19
N CYS A 126 8.63 3.71 1.87
CA CYS A 126 9.17 4.48 0.74
C CYS A 126 8.52 4.06 -0.58
N ARG A 127 8.31 2.76 -0.79
CA ARG A 127 7.60 2.23 -1.95
C ARG A 127 6.16 2.76 -2.01
N ALA A 128 5.41 2.68 -0.91
CA ALA A 128 4.04 3.17 -0.84
C ALA A 128 3.95 4.69 -1.13
N ILE A 129 4.88 5.47 -0.57
CA ILE A 129 4.96 6.92 -0.83
C ILE A 129 5.31 7.20 -2.28
N GLY A 130 6.27 6.49 -2.87
CA GLY A 130 6.63 6.62 -4.28
C GLY A 130 5.46 6.29 -5.21
N ASP A 131 4.73 5.22 -4.93
CA ASP A 131 3.53 4.84 -5.68
C ASP A 131 2.42 5.89 -5.56
N TRP A 132 2.24 6.48 -4.37
CA TRP A 132 1.30 7.58 -4.16
C TRP A 132 1.71 8.84 -4.93
N LEU A 133 2.97 9.27 -4.82
CA LEU A 133 3.48 10.47 -5.51
C LEU A 133 3.35 10.34 -7.03
N LEU A 134 3.78 9.22 -7.59
CA LEU A 134 3.65 8.98 -9.03
C LEU A 134 2.18 8.86 -9.43
N GLY A 135 1.44 7.98 -8.77
CA GLY A 135 0.07 7.65 -9.13
C GLY A 135 -0.86 8.86 -9.06
N MET A 136 -0.83 9.61 -7.96
CA MET A 136 -1.72 10.76 -7.77
C MET A 136 -1.38 11.92 -8.71
N ASN A 137 -0.09 12.27 -8.86
CA ASN A 137 0.31 13.41 -9.68
C ASN A 137 0.23 13.11 -11.18
N ALA A 138 0.79 11.97 -11.62
CA ALA A 138 0.80 11.63 -13.04
C ALA A 138 -0.61 11.33 -13.57
N THR A 139 -1.44 10.60 -12.81
CA THR A 139 -2.82 10.34 -13.21
C THR A 139 -3.59 11.64 -13.41
N ARG A 140 -3.50 12.58 -12.48
CA ARG A 140 -4.18 13.88 -12.62
C ARG A 140 -3.63 14.68 -13.79
N LEU A 141 -2.30 14.76 -13.93
CA LEU A 141 -1.65 15.49 -15.01
C LEU A 141 -2.07 14.97 -16.39
N TYR A 142 -1.96 13.67 -16.61
CA TYR A 142 -2.29 13.06 -17.89
C TYR A 142 -3.78 13.14 -18.20
N SER A 143 -4.64 12.89 -17.21
CA SER A 143 -6.09 13.02 -17.39
C SER A 143 -6.50 14.45 -17.70
N LEU A 144 -5.87 15.46 -17.09
CA LEU A 144 -6.13 16.87 -17.37
C LEU A 144 -5.67 17.30 -18.76
N LYS A 145 -4.55 16.76 -19.25
CA LYS A 145 -3.98 17.12 -20.55
C LYS A 145 -4.58 16.33 -21.71
N TYR A 146 -4.84 15.05 -21.52
CA TYR A 146 -5.14 14.12 -22.62
C TYR A 146 -6.45 13.36 -22.46
N GLY A 147 -7.14 13.49 -21.32
CA GLY A 147 -8.39 12.75 -21.04
C GLY A 147 -9.58 13.22 -21.86
N GLY A 148 -9.48 14.35 -22.57
CA GLY A 148 -10.60 14.95 -23.31
C GLY A 148 -11.77 15.33 -22.41
N GLY A 149 -12.81 16.00 -22.95
CA GLY A 149 -14.00 16.36 -22.20
C GLY A 149 -13.77 17.35 -21.05
N TYR A 150 -14.87 17.76 -20.41
CA TYR A 150 -14.86 18.63 -19.21
C TYR A 150 -15.63 17.97 -18.09
N GLY A 151 -15.19 18.18 -16.85
CA GLY A 151 -15.91 17.68 -15.68
C GLY A 151 -16.01 16.14 -15.66
N ARG A 152 -17.25 15.63 -15.60
CA ARG A 152 -17.52 14.18 -15.50
C ARG A 152 -17.26 13.40 -16.79
N ASP A 153 -17.23 14.05 -17.94
CA ASP A 153 -17.00 13.40 -19.24
C ASP A 153 -15.52 13.17 -19.53
N ARG A 154 -14.62 13.66 -18.66
CA ARG A 154 -13.17 13.45 -18.79
C ARG A 154 -12.82 12.00 -18.52
N LYS A 155 -12.06 11.40 -19.44
CA LYS A 155 -11.47 10.07 -19.24
C LYS A 155 -10.34 10.15 -18.24
N ILE A 156 -10.37 9.28 -17.24
CA ILE A 156 -9.26 9.12 -16.28
C ILE A 156 -8.22 8.23 -16.90
N LEU A 157 -7.02 8.79 -17.09
CA LEU A 157 -5.85 8.07 -17.59
C LEU A 157 -4.97 7.68 -16.37
N SER A 158 -5.23 6.50 -15.83
CA SER A 158 -4.48 6.00 -14.67
C SER A 158 -3.03 5.72 -15.02
N ILE A 159 -2.12 6.31 -14.26
CA ILE A 159 -0.68 6.09 -14.36
C ILE A 159 -0.20 5.45 -13.06
N GLY A 160 0.62 4.41 -13.19
CA GLY A 160 1.18 3.74 -12.02
C GLY A 160 2.46 2.99 -12.37
N ARG A 161 3.28 2.77 -11.37
CA ARG A 161 4.61 2.16 -11.50
C ARG A 161 4.57 0.73 -12.07
N VAL A 162 3.51 0.00 -11.81
CA VAL A 162 3.34 -1.38 -12.31
C VAL A 162 2.42 -1.41 -13.52
N GLN A 163 1.22 -0.84 -13.41
CA GLN A 163 0.19 -0.95 -14.46
C GLN A 163 0.61 -0.31 -15.79
N THR A 164 1.32 0.83 -15.76
CA THR A 164 1.71 1.52 -16.99
C THR A 164 2.77 0.76 -17.78
N PRO A 165 3.88 0.27 -17.18
CA PRO A 165 4.83 -0.59 -17.90
C PRO A 165 4.21 -1.90 -18.38
N THR A 166 3.32 -2.52 -17.58
CA THR A 166 2.62 -3.74 -17.98
C THR A 166 1.77 -3.52 -19.22
N LEU A 167 1.00 -2.41 -19.26
CA LEU A 167 0.25 -2.04 -20.45
C LEU A 167 1.15 -1.77 -21.65
N ALA A 168 2.28 -1.10 -21.44
CA ALA A 168 3.26 -0.83 -22.51
C ALA A 168 3.82 -2.13 -23.14
N LEU A 169 4.10 -3.15 -22.31
CA LEU A 169 4.54 -4.46 -22.82
C LEU A 169 3.47 -5.11 -23.69
N ILE A 170 2.20 -5.04 -23.30
CA ILE A 170 1.08 -5.59 -24.06
C ILE A 170 0.93 -4.85 -25.41
N VAL A 171 0.97 -3.51 -25.38
CA VAL A 171 0.85 -2.68 -26.58
C VAL A 171 2.03 -2.92 -27.54
N ASN A 172 3.25 -2.99 -27.02
CA ASN A 172 4.43 -3.28 -27.82
C ASN A 172 4.30 -4.65 -28.50
N ARG A 173 3.86 -5.67 -27.75
CA ARG A 173 3.65 -7.00 -28.33
C ARG A 173 2.57 -7.01 -29.41
N GLN A 174 1.48 -6.28 -29.20
CA GLN A 174 0.43 -6.14 -30.19
C GLN A 174 0.97 -5.48 -31.49
N ASN A 175 1.74 -4.42 -31.37
CA ASN A 175 2.37 -3.76 -32.50
C ASN A 175 3.34 -4.69 -33.26
N GLU A 176 4.11 -5.52 -32.53
CA GLU A 176 4.98 -6.53 -33.16
C GLU A 176 4.19 -7.54 -33.99
N ILE A 177 3.06 -8.01 -33.46
CA ILE A 177 2.18 -8.97 -34.16
C ILE A 177 1.56 -8.33 -35.40
N GLU A 178 1.05 -7.10 -35.31
CA GLU A 178 0.42 -6.40 -36.41
C GLU A 178 1.40 -6.04 -37.53
N ASN A 179 2.67 -5.78 -37.20
CA ASN A 179 3.72 -5.44 -38.15
C ASN A 179 4.60 -6.63 -38.55
N PHE A 180 4.24 -7.83 -38.15
CA PHE A 180 5.00 -9.03 -38.44
C PHE A 180 5.06 -9.29 -39.94
N LYS A 181 6.27 -9.36 -40.50
CA LYS A 181 6.53 -9.79 -41.86
C LYS A 181 7.23 -11.15 -41.80
N PRO A 182 6.63 -12.21 -42.36
CA PRO A 182 7.30 -13.52 -42.43
C PRO A 182 8.57 -13.41 -43.28
N GLU A 183 9.71 -13.75 -42.69
CA GLU A 183 10.96 -13.92 -43.45
C GLU A 183 10.94 -15.32 -44.03
N GLN A 184 11.07 -15.43 -45.38
CA GLN A 184 11.28 -16.71 -46.02
C GLN A 184 12.74 -17.10 -45.80
N SER A 185 12.95 -18.17 -45.02
CA SER A 185 14.25 -18.86 -44.91
C SER A 185 14.46 -19.80 -46.09
#